data_ceb45a74b9efc7a407678f9b1a2c16cb
#
_entry.id   ceb45a74b9efc7a407678f9b1a2c16cb
#
_cell.length_a   1.000
_cell.length_b   1.000
_cell.length_c   1.000
_cell.angle_alpha   90.00
_cell.angle_beta   90.00
_cell.angle_gamma   90.00
#
_symmetry.space_group_name_H-M   'P 1'
#
loop_
_entity.id
_entity.type
_entity.pdbx_description
1 polymer ?
#
loop_
_entity_poly.entity_id
_entity_poly.type
_entity_poly.pdbx_seq_one_letter_code
_entity_poly.pdbx_strand_id
1 'polypeptide(L)'
;MTGFGHAVVSKDGRELSIELKSVNHRFLDLALRMPRSLAFLKDTVRNTLGTMLARGHVDIFANYRNTRNDSKKVEINMPMLSAYMTAARQAAEELGIENDLTLSRALRLTDIVSVTEADDDRPALAELMKDALTRAANELIAMRMREGERLSSDMKTRLGVIADIREKISERAPLVVEEQRKKLNERIESLLSETEIDRARLATEIALFADKVSIDEELVRLSSHIAAAGELLENNGSIGRKLDFIVQEMNREFNTIGSKANDKTIASLVIDGKAELEKMREQVQNFE
;
A
#
# COMPACT_ATOMS: atom_id res chain seq x y z
N MET A 1 1.75 -1.97 0.67
CA MET A 1 1.10 -1.88 -0.67
C MET A 1 -0.41 -1.84 -0.52
N THR A 2 -1.09 -1.10 -1.38
CA THR A 2 -2.55 -1.16 -1.51
C THR A 2 -2.92 -2.40 -2.34
N GLY A 3 -4.11 -2.96 -2.13
CA GLY A 3 -4.54 -4.12 -2.88
C GLY A 3 -6.06 -4.26 -2.84
N PHE A 4 -6.60 -4.89 -3.88
CA PHE A 4 -8.00 -5.19 -4.04
C PHE A 4 -8.15 -6.65 -4.49
N GLY A 5 -9.16 -7.32 -3.95
CA GLY A 5 -9.54 -8.66 -4.39
C GLY A 5 -11.05 -8.84 -4.25
N HIS A 6 -11.66 -9.45 -5.23
CA HIS A 6 -13.09 -9.68 -5.28
C HIS A 6 -13.39 -11.11 -5.76
N ALA A 7 -14.31 -11.77 -5.10
CA ALA A 7 -14.78 -13.07 -5.56
C ALA A 7 -16.28 -13.22 -5.32
N VAL A 8 -16.95 -13.83 -6.29
CA VAL A 8 -18.32 -14.29 -6.16
C VAL A 8 -18.32 -15.79 -6.29
N VAL A 9 -18.91 -16.46 -5.32
CA VAL A 9 -19.05 -17.92 -5.32
C VAL A 9 -20.52 -18.26 -5.15
N SER A 10 -21.00 -19.13 -6.00
CA SER A 10 -22.40 -19.63 -5.98
C SER A 10 -22.41 -21.14 -5.84
N LYS A 11 -23.15 -21.66 -4.87
CA LYS A 11 -23.35 -23.10 -4.65
C LYS A 11 -24.72 -23.35 -4.07
N ASP A 12 -25.47 -24.29 -4.63
CA ASP A 12 -26.77 -24.72 -4.13
C ASP A 12 -27.79 -23.60 -3.89
N GLY A 13 -27.85 -22.60 -4.80
CA GLY A 13 -28.75 -21.46 -4.70
C GLY A 13 -28.31 -20.41 -3.63
N ARG A 14 -27.12 -20.55 -3.07
CA ARG A 14 -26.47 -19.57 -2.22
C ARG A 14 -25.41 -18.83 -3.00
N GLU A 15 -25.39 -17.53 -2.94
CA GLU A 15 -24.39 -16.66 -3.56
C GLU A 15 -23.71 -15.81 -2.49
N LEU A 16 -22.39 -15.85 -2.44
CA LEU A 16 -21.57 -15.07 -1.54
C LEU A 16 -20.58 -14.25 -2.36
N SER A 17 -20.62 -12.92 -2.18
CA SER A 17 -19.66 -11.99 -2.75
C SER A 17 -18.76 -11.46 -1.63
N ILE A 18 -17.46 -11.58 -1.83
CA ILE A 18 -16.44 -11.05 -0.92
C ILE A 18 -15.62 -10.00 -1.66
N GLU A 19 -15.48 -8.84 -1.05
CA GLU A 19 -14.62 -7.77 -1.50
C GLU A 19 -13.59 -7.45 -0.41
N LEU A 20 -12.32 -7.48 -0.77
CA LEU A 20 -11.19 -7.19 0.10
C LEU A 20 -10.50 -5.91 -0.39
N LYS A 21 -10.42 -4.90 0.47
CA LYS A 21 -9.64 -3.67 0.24
C LYS A 21 -8.53 -3.59 1.26
N SER A 22 -7.30 -3.48 0.82
CA SER A 22 -6.18 -3.40 1.74
C SER A 22 -5.38 -2.12 1.56
N VAL A 23 -4.95 -1.55 2.67
CA VAL A 23 -3.99 -0.45 2.73
C VAL A 23 -2.79 -0.85 3.58
N ASN A 24 -1.69 -0.11 3.39
CA ASN A 24 -0.47 -0.37 4.14
C ASN A 24 -0.68 -0.17 5.64
N HIS A 25 -0.30 -1.18 6.45
CA HIS A 25 -0.34 -1.12 7.90
C HIS A 25 0.72 -2.07 8.49
N ARG A 26 1.28 -1.71 9.66
CA ARG A 26 2.38 -2.45 10.30
C ARG A 26 2.00 -3.88 10.70
N PHE A 27 0.78 -4.08 11.15
CA PHE A 27 0.23 -5.37 11.60
C PHE A 27 -0.94 -5.77 10.71
N LEU A 28 -1.34 -7.04 10.75
CA LEU A 28 -2.58 -7.48 10.13
C LEU A 28 -3.75 -7.00 10.98
N ASP A 29 -4.57 -6.14 10.43
CA ASP A 29 -5.79 -5.63 11.02
C ASP A 29 -6.96 -5.90 10.07
N LEU A 30 -8.02 -6.55 10.56
CA LEU A 30 -9.14 -7.03 9.76
C LEU A 30 -10.43 -6.36 10.20
N ALA A 31 -10.95 -5.46 9.37
CA ALA A 31 -12.23 -4.80 9.58
C ALA A 31 -13.34 -5.55 8.80
N LEU A 32 -14.23 -6.22 9.55
CA LEU A 32 -15.25 -7.08 8.97
C LEU A 32 -16.60 -6.34 8.88
N ARG A 33 -17.13 -6.24 7.67
CA ARG A 33 -18.46 -5.72 7.37
C ARG A 33 -19.28 -6.82 6.68
N MET A 34 -20.17 -7.46 7.45
CA MET A 34 -20.98 -8.58 6.96
C MET A 34 -22.39 -8.56 7.55
N PRO A 35 -23.37 -9.18 6.86
CA PRO A 35 -24.73 -9.35 7.38
C PRO A 35 -24.75 -10.11 8.71
N ARG A 36 -25.77 -9.83 9.53
CA ARG A 36 -25.94 -10.52 10.83
C ARG A 36 -26.07 -12.03 10.69
N SER A 37 -26.68 -12.51 9.61
CA SER A 37 -26.83 -13.95 9.29
C SER A 37 -25.47 -14.67 9.17
N LEU A 38 -24.39 -13.96 8.81
CA LEU A 38 -23.05 -14.52 8.68
C LEU A 38 -22.15 -14.25 9.90
N ALA A 39 -22.67 -13.61 10.96
CA ALA A 39 -21.84 -13.17 12.09
C ALA A 39 -21.10 -14.31 12.80
N PHE A 40 -21.62 -15.54 12.74
CA PHE A 40 -20.99 -16.74 13.29
C PHE A 40 -19.69 -17.16 12.54
N LEU A 41 -19.44 -16.63 11.33
CA LEU A 41 -18.29 -16.95 10.50
C LEU A 41 -17.09 -15.99 10.74
N LYS A 42 -17.17 -15.05 11.68
CA LYS A 42 -16.09 -14.08 11.95
C LYS A 42 -14.74 -14.74 12.22
N ASP A 43 -14.73 -15.82 12.99
CA ASP A 43 -13.50 -16.53 13.30
C ASP A 43 -12.96 -17.30 12.10
N THR A 44 -13.85 -17.86 11.28
CA THR A 44 -13.46 -18.48 9.99
C THR A 44 -12.78 -17.47 9.08
N VAL A 45 -13.34 -16.24 8.97
CA VAL A 45 -12.74 -15.17 8.16
C VAL A 45 -11.36 -14.79 8.69
N ARG A 46 -11.24 -14.55 10.00
CA ARG A 46 -9.95 -14.19 10.63
C ARG A 46 -8.90 -15.27 10.46
N ASN A 47 -9.25 -16.53 10.70
CA ASN A 47 -8.32 -17.64 10.58
C ASN A 47 -7.88 -17.83 9.11
N THR A 48 -8.81 -17.79 8.16
CA THR A 48 -8.49 -17.97 6.73
C THR A 48 -7.57 -16.86 6.24
N LEU A 49 -7.90 -15.58 6.48
CA LEU A 49 -7.06 -14.47 6.03
C LEU A 49 -5.75 -14.37 6.81
N GLY A 50 -5.75 -14.73 8.10
CA GLY A 50 -4.54 -14.74 8.94
C GLY A 50 -3.47 -15.73 8.48
N THR A 51 -3.86 -16.83 7.79
CA THR A 51 -2.90 -17.76 7.18
C THR A 51 -2.35 -17.29 5.84
N MET A 52 -3.07 -16.39 5.14
CA MET A 52 -2.73 -15.94 3.78
C MET A 52 -2.05 -14.57 3.76
N LEU A 53 -2.36 -13.71 4.73
CA LEU A 53 -1.91 -12.32 4.78
C LEU A 53 -1.07 -12.10 6.05
N ALA A 54 0.17 -11.61 5.86
CA ALA A 54 1.09 -11.36 6.98
C ALA A 54 0.85 -10.01 7.66
N ARG A 55 0.38 -8.98 6.91
CA ARG A 55 0.20 -7.60 7.38
C ARG A 55 -0.71 -6.79 6.47
N GLY A 56 -1.12 -5.61 6.93
CA GLY A 56 -1.98 -4.67 6.23
C GLY A 56 -3.30 -4.47 7.00
N HIS A 57 -3.91 -3.31 6.84
CA HIS A 57 -5.31 -3.12 7.23
C HIS A 57 -6.19 -3.55 6.06
N VAL A 58 -7.09 -4.49 6.30
CA VAL A 58 -7.96 -5.09 5.27
C VAL A 58 -9.42 -4.90 5.66
N ASP A 59 -10.12 -4.07 4.89
CA ASP A 59 -11.59 -4.00 4.94
C ASP A 59 -12.17 -5.18 4.16
N ILE A 60 -13.06 -5.91 4.80
CA ILE A 60 -13.72 -7.10 4.26
C ILE A 60 -15.21 -6.82 4.16
N PHE A 61 -15.73 -6.80 2.95
CA PHE A 61 -17.16 -6.64 2.69
C PHE A 61 -17.71 -7.99 2.21
N ALA A 62 -18.68 -8.53 2.94
CA ALA A 62 -19.36 -9.76 2.56
C ALA A 62 -20.83 -9.46 2.29
N ASN A 63 -21.30 -9.85 1.10
CA ASN A 63 -22.70 -9.83 0.74
C ASN A 63 -23.18 -11.26 0.48
N TYR A 64 -24.30 -11.61 1.08
CA TYR A 64 -24.90 -12.94 0.97
C TYR A 64 -26.28 -12.85 0.38
N ARG A 65 -26.56 -13.69 -0.59
CA ARG A 65 -27.88 -13.84 -1.21
C ARG A 65 -28.26 -15.32 -1.25
N ASN A 66 -29.40 -15.62 -0.66
CA ASN A 66 -30.00 -16.96 -0.72
C ASN A 66 -31.19 -16.93 -1.66
N THR A 67 -31.12 -17.66 -2.78
CA THR A 67 -32.16 -17.75 -3.82
C THR A 67 -32.94 -19.05 -3.74
N ARG A 68 -32.73 -19.87 -2.72
CA ARG A 68 -33.43 -21.14 -2.52
C ARG A 68 -34.89 -20.89 -2.22
N ASN A 69 -35.75 -21.78 -2.68
CA ASN A 69 -37.19 -21.72 -2.43
C ASN A 69 -37.55 -21.91 -0.95
N ASP A 70 -36.68 -22.58 -0.17
CA ASP A 70 -36.83 -22.84 1.24
C ASP A 70 -36.14 -21.78 2.13
N SER A 71 -35.68 -20.67 1.55
CA SER A 71 -34.94 -19.61 2.24
C SER A 71 -35.78 -18.78 3.20
N LYS A 72 -37.12 -18.84 3.06
CA LYS A 72 -38.05 -18.06 3.90
C LYS A 72 -39.06 -18.98 4.56
N LYS A 73 -39.27 -18.78 5.85
CA LYS A 73 -40.31 -19.46 6.63
C LYS A 73 -41.37 -18.43 7.01
N VAL A 74 -42.60 -18.76 6.66
CA VAL A 74 -43.79 -17.98 7.04
C VAL A 74 -44.34 -18.58 8.32
N GLU A 75 -44.34 -17.80 9.39
CA GLU A 75 -44.91 -18.23 10.66
C GLU A 75 -46.13 -17.38 10.99
N ILE A 76 -47.17 -18.05 11.50
CA ILE A 76 -48.41 -17.40 11.93
C ILE A 76 -48.45 -17.46 13.47
N ASN A 77 -48.60 -16.30 14.11
CA ASN A 77 -48.77 -16.16 15.52
C ASN A 77 -50.22 -16.59 15.89
N MET A 78 -50.42 -17.91 16.05
CA MET A 78 -51.73 -18.48 16.33
C MET A 78 -52.38 -17.94 17.61
N PRO A 79 -51.67 -17.72 18.74
CA PRO A 79 -52.24 -17.08 19.93
C PRO A 79 -52.82 -15.71 19.65
N MET A 80 -52.06 -14.86 18.91
CA MET A 80 -52.51 -13.51 18.60
C MET A 80 -53.65 -13.51 17.57
N LEU A 81 -53.59 -14.35 16.57
CA LEU A 81 -54.68 -14.53 15.62
C LEU A 81 -55.98 -14.95 16.30
N SER A 82 -55.93 -15.93 17.24
CA SER A 82 -57.07 -16.36 18.04
C SER A 82 -57.65 -15.25 18.89
N ALA A 83 -56.78 -14.45 19.51
CA ALA A 83 -57.21 -13.31 20.35
C ALA A 83 -57.96 -12.27 19.53
N TYR A 84 -57.44 -11.90 18.32
CA TYR A 84 -58.13 -10.96 17.41
C TYR A 84 -59.47 -11.48 16.95
N MET A 85 -59.53 -12.77 16.54
CA MET A 85 -60.79 -13.38 16.12
C MET A 85 -61.84 -13.41 17.22
N THR A 86 -61.44 -13.68 18.47
CA THR A 86 -62.33 -13.70 19.62
C THR A 86 -62.82 -12.28 19.95
N ALA A 87 -61.92 -11.31 20.01
CA ALA A 87 -62.28 -9.91 20.30
C ALA A 87 -63.23 -9.34 19.21
N ALA A 88 -62.96 -9.63 17.95
CA ALA A 88 -63.83 -9.18 16.86
C ALA A 88 -65.24 -9.78 16.97
N ARG A 89 -65.38 -11.05 17.38
CA ARG A 89 -66.69 -11.69 17.62
C ARG A 89 -67.44 -11.02 18.74
N GLN A 90 -66.77 -10.82 19.89
CA GLN A 90 -67.39 -10.17 21.06
C GLN A 90 -67.81 -8.72 20.73
N ALA A 91 -66.99 -7.95 20.05
CA ALA A 91 -67.34 -6.58 19.66
C ALA A 91 -68.55 -6.54 18.68
N ALA A 92 -68.60 -7.48 17.77
CA ALA A 92 -69.74 -7.58 16.80
C ALA A 92 -71.05 -7.88 17.54
N GLU A 93 -71.01 -8.79 18.51
CA GLU A 93 -72.19 -9.12 19.38
C GLU A 93 -72.62 -7.92 20.23
N GLU A 94 -71.70 -7.23 20.90
CA GLU A 94 -71.98 -6.09 21.75
C GLU A 94 -72.52 -4.88 20.96
N LEU A 95 -72.01 -4.65 19.75
CA LEU A 95 -72.39 -3.53 18.91
C LEU A 95 -73.57 -3.81 17.96
N GLY A 96 -74.04 -5.07 17.90
CA GLY A 96 -75.11 -5.50 16.99
C GLY A 96 -74.77 -5.38 15.50
N ILE A 97 -73.51 -5.54 15.15
CA ILE A 97 -72.99 -5.46 13.79
C ILE A 97 -72.53 -6.83 13.30
N GLU A 98 -72.44 -7.05 11.98
CA GLU A 98 -71.90 -8.25 11.44
C GLU A 98 -70.38 -8.30 11.59
N ASN A 99 -69.86 -9.48 12.04
CA ASN A 99 -68.41 -9.71 12.07
C ASN A 99 -67.88 -10.01 10.71
N ASP A 100 -67.18 -9.04 10.09
CA ASP A 100 -66.58 -9.15 8.74
C ASP A 100 -65.09 -9.50 8.78
N LEU A 101 -64.52 -9.81 9.99
CA LEU A 101 -63.11 -10.19 10.13
C LEU A 101 -62.90 -11.63 9.59
N THR A 102 -62.57 -11.72 8.31
CA THR A 102 -62.19 -12.97 7.65
C THR A 102 -60.73 -13.33 7.93
N LEU A 103 -60.34 -14.61 7.78
CA LEU A 103 -58.95 -15.04 7.93
C LEU A 103 -57.96 -14.21 7.03
N SER A 104 -58.40 -13.93 5.80
CA SER A 104 -57.57 -13.12 4.88
C SER A 104 -57.36 -11.69 5.36
N ARG A 105 -58.31 -11.09 6.06
CA ARG A 105 -58.18 -9.77 6.71
C ARG A 105 -57.34 -9.84 7.98
N ALA A 106 -57.55 -10.86 8.79
CA ALA A 106 -56.81 -11.08 10.03
C ALA A 106 -55.29 -11.29 9.75
N LEU A 107 -54.90 -12.01 8.70
CA LEU A 107 -53.52 -12.21 8.30
C LEU A 107 -52.81 -10.94 7.82
N ARG A 108 -53.52 -9.83 7.61
CA ARG A 108 -52.94 -8.52 7.27
C ARG A 108 -52.73 -7.64 8.51
N LEU A 109 -53.20 -8.07 9.66
CA LEU A 109 -53.00 -7.34 10.91
C LEU A 109 -51.53 -7.44 11.34
N THR A 110 -51.09 -6.42 12.05
CA THR A 110 -49.72 -6.35 12.56
C THR A 110 -49.46 -7.53 13.52
N ASP A 111 -48.26 -8.07 13.43
CA ASP A 111 -47.75 -9.14 14.34
C ASP A 111 -48.43 -10.52 14.19
N ILE A 112 -49.31 -10.71 13.23
CA ILE A 112 -49.95 -12.03 12.95
C ILE A 112 -49.05 -12.90 12.07
N VAL A 113 -48.48 -12.32 10.99
CA VAL A 113 -47.65 -13.05 10.05
C VAL A 113 -46.21 -12.51 10.16
N SER A 114 -45.28 -13.39 10.46
CA SER A 114 -43.86 -13.11 10.38
C SER A 114 -43.21 -13.93 9.28
N VAL A 115 -42.33 -13.27 8.52
CA VAL A 115 -41.50 -13.94 7.52
C VAL A 115 -40.08 -13.93 8.03
N THR A 116 -39.60 -15.07 8.45
CA THR A 116 -38.23 -15.25 8.96
C THR A 116 -37.37 -15.94 7.89
N GLU A 117 -36.07 -15.64 7.89
CA GLU A 117 -35.14 -16.43 7.13
C GLU A 117 -35.04 -17.82 7.76
N ALA A 118 -35.15 -18.87 6.95
CA ALA A 118 -34.93 -20.22 7.42
C ALA A 118 -33.48 -20.39 7.88
N ASP A 119 -33.27 -21.21 8.92
CA ASP A 119 -31.93 -21.57 9.37
C ASP A 119 -31.14 -22.17 8.21
N ASP A 120 -30.03 -21.54 7.87
CA ASP A 120 -29.19 -22.01 6.79
C ASP A 120 -28.17 -23.03 7.31
N ASP A 121 -27.71 -23.89 6.42
CA ASP A 121 -26.71 -24.92 6.70
C ASP A 121 -25.36 -24.25 7.00
N ARG A 122 -25.04 -24.12 8.29
CA ARG A 122 -23.80 -23.46 8.78
C ARG A 122 -22.53 -24.08 8.25
N PRO A 123 -22.35 -25.41 8.20
CA PRO A 123 -21.23 -26.06 7.53
C PRO A 123 -21.08 -25.66 6.06
N ALA A 124 -22.16 -25.70 5.28
CA ALA A 124 -22.13 -25.33 3.87
C ALA A 124 -21.76 -23.84 3.69
N LEU A 125 -22.28 -22.95 4.53
CA LEU A 125 -21.91 -21.53 4.53
C LEU A 125 -20.44 -21.32 4.90
N ALA A 126 -19.89 -22.09 5.83
CA ALA A 126 -18.50 -22.00 6.21
C ALA A 126 -17.55 -22.43 5.08
N GLU A 127 -17.90 -23.47 4.33
CA GLU A 127 -17.16 -23.88 3.12
C GLU A 127 -17.23 -22.81 2.02
N LEU A 128 -18.43 -22.30 1.75
CA LEU A 128 -18.65 -21.24 0.76
C LEU A 128 -17.84 -19.98 1.11
N MET A 129 -17.84 -19.60 2.39
CA MET A 129 -17.04 -18.47 2.92
C MET A 129 -15.55 -18.70 2.70
N LYS A 130 -15.02 -19.87 3.04
CA LYS A 130 -13.61 -20.20 2.85
C LYS A 130 -13.20 -20.14 1.37
N ASP A 131 -14.01 -20.69 0.47
CA ASP A 131 -13.73 -20.66 -0.96
C ASP A 131 -13.73 -19.22 -1.49
N ALA A 132 -14.75 -18.42 -1.17
CA ALA A 132 -14.83 -17.03 -1.58
C ALA A 132 -13.67 -16.18 -1.04
N LEU A 133 -13.31 -16.35 0.25
CA LEU A 133 -12.18 -15.66 0.87
C LEU A 133 -10.85 -16.04 0.21
N THR A 134 -10.65 -17.32 -0.03
CA THR A 134 -9.41 -17.82 -0.67
C THR A 134 -9.23 -17.22 -2.07
N ARG A 135 -10.27 -17.19 -2.86
CA ARG A 135 -10.24 -16.58 -4.21
C ARG A 135 -9.99 -15.09 -4.15
N ALA A 136 -10.73 -14.37 -3.31
CA ALA A 136 -10.54 -12.92 -3.15
C ALA A 136 -9.14 -12.58 -2.60
N ALA A 137 -8.63 -13.36 -1.65
CA ALA A 137 -7.27 -13.17 -1.10
C ALA A 137 -6.19 -13.45 -2.16
N ASN A 138 -6.34 -14.47 -2.98
CA ASN A 138 -5.40 -14.76 -4.07
C ASN A 138 -5.36 -13.63 -5.10
N GLU A 139 -6.51 -13.05 -5.44
CA GLU A 139 -6.59 -11.89 -6.34
C GLU A 139 -5.89 -10.67 -5.75
N LEU A 140 -6.14 -10.39 -4.45
CA LEU A 140 -5.47 -9.31 -3.71
C LEU A 140 -3.94 -9.52 -3.68
N ILE A 141 -3.48 -10.74 -3.40
CA ILE A 141 -2.05 -11.09 -3.40
C ILE A 141 -1.45 -10.90 -4.80
N ALA A 142 -2.13 -11.39 -5.84
CA ALA A 142 -1.67 -11.22 -7.22
C ALA A 142 -1.59 -9.75 -7.64
N MET A 143 -2.52 -8.91 -7.18
CA MET A 143 -2.47 -7.46 -7.40
C MET A 143 -1.27 -6.83 -6.69
N ARG A 144 -1.02 -7.19 -5.42
CA ARG A 144 0.15 -6.72 -4.66
C ARG A 144 1.47 -7.13 -5.30
N MET A 145 1.56 -8.35 -5.84
CA MET A 145 2.76 -8.82 -6.54
C MET A 145 3.04 -7.98 -7.79
N ARG A 146 2.04 -7.78 -8.64
CA ARG A 146 2.19 -6.93 -9.85
C ARG A 146 2.60 -5.49 -9.51
N GLU A 147 2.02 -4.92 -8.45
CA GLU A 147 2.39 -3.58 -7.97
C GLU A 147 3.84 -3.55 -7.47
N GLY A 148 4.26 -4.58 -6.72
CA GLY A 148 5.64 -4.72 -6.23
C GLY A 148 6.66 -4.84 -7.36
N GLU A 149 6.37 -5.64 -8.38
CA GLU A 149 7.22 -5.78 -9.58
C GLU A 149 7.38 -4.45 -10.34
N ARG A 150 6.26 -3.71 -10.50
CA ARG A 150 6.26 -2.40 -11.14
C ARG A 150 7.10 -1.38 -10.36
N LEU A 151 6.91 -1.33 -9.03
CA LEU A 151 7.70 -0.46 -8.16
C LEU A 151 9.19 -0.81 -8.19
N SER A 152 9.53 -2.11 -8.15
CA SER A 152 10.93 -2.56 -8.26
C SER A 152 11.57 -2.14 -9.59
N SER A 153 10.85 -2.26 -10.70
CA SER A 153 11.33 -1.84 -12.02
C SER A 153 11.56 -0.32 -12.09
N ASP A 154 10.63 0.49 -11.57
CA ASP A 154 10.80 1.96 -11.50
C ASP A 154 12.01 2.35 -10.65
N MET A 155 12.18 1.71 -9.49
CA MET A 155 13.31 1.94 -8.59
C MET A 155 14.66 1.59 -9.25
N LYS A 156 14.75 0.46 -9.97
CA LYS A 156 15.94 0.08 -10.72
C LYS A 156 16.29 1.11 -11.81
N THR A 157 15.29 1.63 -12.51
CA THR A 157 15.47 2.67 -13.51
C THR A 157 16.05 3.94 -12.88
N ARG A 158 15.53 4.38 -11.73
CA ARG A 158 16.02 5.56 -11.00
C ARG A 158 17.42 5.37 -10.47
N LEU A 159 17.75 4.18 -9.95
CA LEU A 159 19.13 3.85 -9.55
C LEU A 159 20.09 3.97 -10.73
N GLY A 160 19.68 3.55 -11.93
CA GLY A 160 20.46 3.75 -13.16
C GLY A 160 20.73 5.23 -13.43
N VAL A 161 19.70 6.10 -13.32
CA VAL A 161 19.87 7.56 -13.48
C VAL A 161 20.84 8.14 -12.45
N ILE A 162 20.76 7.68 -11.19
CA ILE A 162 21.69 8.13 -10.13
C ILE A 162 23.12 7.67 -10.41
N ALA A 163 23.29 6.44 -10.93
CA ALA A 163 24.60 5.93 -11.32
C ALA A 163 25.21 6.76 -12.46
N ASP A 164 24.43 7.14 -13.46
CA ASP A 164 24.85 8.01 -14.57
C ASP A 164 25.24 9.42 -14.07
N ILE A 165 24.49 9.97 -13.13
CA ILE A 165 24.81 11.25 -12.49
C ILE A 165 26.13 11.15 -11.72
N ARG A 166 26.31 10.09 -10.94
CA ARG A 166 27.57 9.82 -10.21
C ARG A 166 28.75 9.75 -11.18
N GLU A 167 28.60 9.07 -12.31
CA GLU A 167 29.68 8.95 -13.32
C GLU A 167 30.05 10.31 -13.91
N LYS A 168 29.05 11.12 -14.30
CA LYS A 168 29.29 12.49 -14.79
C LYS A 168 30.00 13.38 -13.76
N ILE A 169 29.68 13.23 -12.47
CA ILE A 169 30.40 13.92 -11.40
C ILE A 169 31.85 13.44 -11.31
N SER A 170 32.08 12.12 -11.39
CA SER A 170 33.41 11.51 -11.37
C SER A 170 34.30 11.99 -12.52
N GLU A 171 33.75 12.13 -13.72
CA GLU A 171 34.45 12.66 -14.89
C GLU A 171 34.75 14.17 -14.76
N ARG A 172 33.84 14.93 -14.14
CA ARG A 172 34.01 16.39 -13.98
C ARG A 172 34.99 16.75 -12.86
N ALA A 173 35.05 15.99 -11.77
CA ALA A 173 35.84 16.32 -10.58
C ALA A 173 37.34 16.64 -10.86
N PRO A 174 38.09 15.82 -11.63
CA PRO A 174 39.49 16.14 -11.92
C PRO A 174 39.65 17.41 -12.76
N LEU A 175 38.69 17.74 -13.63
CA LEU A 175 38.73 18.93 -14.48
C LEU A 175 38.60 20.22 -13.63
N VAL A 176 37.87 20.18 -12.51
CA VAL A 176 37.74 21.33 -11.60
C VAL A 176 39.09 21.75 -11.02
N VAL A 177 39.90 20.77 -10.63
CA VAL A 177 41.27 21.04 -10.09
C VAL A 177 42.16 21.66 -11.17
N GLU A 178 42.11 21.13 -12.37
CA GLU A 178 42.93 21.60 -13.51
C GLU A 178 42.52 23.02 -13.96
N GLU A 179 41.24 23.32 -14.03
CA GLU A 179 40.73 24.67 -14.31
C GLU A 179 41.13 25.68 -13.23
N GLN A 180 41.12 25.29 -11.95
CA GLN A 180 41.53 26.13 -10.86
C GLN A 180 43.04 26.41 -10.93
N ARG A 181 43.84 25.37 -11.24
CA ARG A 181 45.29 25.55 -11.47
C ARG A 181 45.55 26.56 -12.54
N LYS A 182 44.87 26.47 -13.68
CA LYS A 182 45.00 27.40 -14.80
C LYS A 182 44.64 28.85 -14.40
N LYS A 183 43.48 29.03 -13.77
CA LYS A 183 43.02 30.34 -13.26
C LYS A 183 44.00 30.95 -12.27
N LEU A 184 44.57 30.14 -11.36
CA LEU A 184 45.52 30.61 -10.38
C LEU A 184 46.82 31.07 -11.05
N ASN A 185 47.36 30.31 -12.02
CA ASN A 185 48.52 30.70 -12.82
C ASN A 185 48.28 32.01 -13.56
N GLU A 186 47.18 32.14 -14.33
CA GLU A 186 46.83 33.36 -15.07
C GLU A 186 46.72 34.58 -14.15
N ARG A 187 46.14 34.40 -12.98
CA ARG A 187 45.98 35.48 -12.00
C ARG A 187 47.32 35.91 -11.41
N ILE A 188 48.22 34.97 -11.11
CA ILE A 188 49.57 35.25 -10.61
C ILE A 188 50.38 35.97 -11.71
N GLU A 189 50.36 35.50 -12.96
CA GLU A 189 51.00 36.14 -14.09
C GLU A 189 50.53 37.60 -14.29
N SER A 190 49.23 37.85 -14.13
CA SER A 190 48.65 39.21 -14.26
C SER A 190 49.02 40.17 -13.13
N LEU A 191 49.37 39.65 -11.96
CA LEU A 191 49.70 40.45 -10.77
C LEU A 191 51.21 40.70 -10.58
N LEU A 192 52.04 39.85 -11.18
CA LEU A 192 53.48 39.86 -11.00
C LEU A 192 54.16 40.22 -12.34
N SER A 193 54.37 41.52 -12.60
CA SER A 193 55.06 42.00 -13.81
C SER A 193 56.59 41.88 -13.70
N GLU A 194 57.23 41.69 -12.52
CA GLU A 194 58.70 41.64 -12.37
C GLU A 194 59.22 40.69 -11.27
N THR A 195 58.39 39.89 -10.63
CA THR A 195 58.85 39.02 -9.51
C THR A 195 58.76 37.55 -9.89
N GLU A 196 59.81 36.74 -9.66
CA GLU A 196 59.77 35.29 -9.87
C GLU A 196 58.68 34.64 -9.07
N ILE A 197 57.88 33.83 -9.73
CA ILE A 197 56.83 33.03 -9.11
C ILE A 197 57.49 31.92 -8.28
N ASP A 198 57.17 31.88 -6.98
CA ASP A 198 57.51 30.74 -6.11
C ASP A 198 56.67 29.54 -6.49
N ARG A 199 57.22 28.70 -7.39
CA ARG A 199 56.54 27.48 -7.90
C ARG A 199 56.24 26.48 -6.80
N ALA A 200 57.05 26.43 -5.73
CA ALA A 200 56.83 25.50 -4.61
C ALA A 200 55.59 25.91 -3.81
N ARG A 201 55.44 27.22 -3.54
CA ARG A 201 54.27 27.76 -2.87
C ARG A 201 52.99 27.60 -3.70
N LEU A 202 53.08 27.83 -5.04
CA LEU A 202 51.95 27.60 -5.95
C LEU A 202 51.52 26.14 -5.94
N ALA A 203 52.46 25.19 -6.02
CA ALA A 203 52.18 23.78 -5.96
C ALA A 203 51.50 23.38 -4.63
N THR A 204 51.93 23.95 -3.51
CA THR A 204 51.34 23.74 -2.19
C THR A 204 49.88 24.23 -2.15
N GLU A 205 49.59 25.43 -2.67
CA GLU A 205 48.24 25.98 -2.70
C GLU A 205 47.29 25.14 -3.59
N ILE A 206 47.80 24.65 -4.72
CA ILE A 206 47.03 23.75 -5.59
C ILE A 206 46.73 22.40 -4.91
N ALA A 207 47.73 21.85 -4.18
CA ALA A 207 47.55 20.59 -3.46
C ALA A 207 46.48 20.76 -2.32
N LEU A 208 46.56 21.84 -1.55
CA LEU A 208 45.58 22.16 -0.52
C LEU A 208 44.18 22.37 -1.11
N PHE A 209 44.08 23.01 -2.26
CA PHE A 209 42.79 23.14 -2.96
C PHE A 209 42.25 21.77 -3.42
N ALA A 210 43.10 20.95 -4.03
CA ALA A 210 42.72 19.60 -4.49
C ALA A 210 42.21 18.74 -3.34
N ASP A 211 42.91 18.75 -2.20
CA ASP A 211 42.43 18.02 -1.00
C ASP A 211 41.08 18.56 -0.48
N LYS A 212 40.90 19.87 -0.51
CA LYS A 212 39.68 20.51 -0.02
C LYS A 212 38.45 20.18 -0.91
N VAL A 213 38.66 20.05 -2.23
CA VAL A 213 37.56 19.75 -3.20
C VAL A 213 37.47 18.28 -3.53
N SER A 214 38.34 17.43 -2.98
CA SER A 214 38.28 15.99 -3.19
C SER A 214 36.95 15.43 -2.72
N ILE A 215 36.30 14.67 -3.63
CA ILE A 215 35.00 13.99 -3.42
C ILE A 215 35.08 12.50 -3.73
N ASP A 216 36.30 11.96 -3.84
CA ASP A 216 36.54 10.57 -4.24
C ASP A 216 35.90 9.57 -3.27
N GLU A 217 36.01 9.87 -1.95
CA GLU A 217 35.41 9.03 -0.92
C GLU A 217 33.89 8.99 -1.02
N GLU A 218 33.26 10.15 -1.23
CA GLU A 218 31.82 10.27 -1.39
C GLU A 218 31.32 9.55 -2.64
N LEU A 219 32.08 9.61 -3.74
CA LEU A 219 31.76 8.88 -4.98
C LEU A 219 31.87 7.36 -4.81
N VAL A 220 32.86 6.88 -4.06
CA VAL A 220 33.00 5.45 -3.73
C VAL A 220 31.86 5.00 -2.82
N ARG A 221 31.51 5.76 -1.77
CA ARG A 221 30.40 5.47 -0.88
C ARG A 221 29.07 5.47 -1.64
N LEU A 222 28.83 6.48 -2.47
CA LEU A 222 27.63 6.56 -3.30
C LEU A 222 27.50 5.33 -4.22
N SER A 223 28.59 4.89 -4.85
CA SER A 223 28.61 3.66 -5.67
C SER A 223 28.24 2.44 -4.85
N SER A 224 28.78 2.30 -3.63
CA SER A 224 28.46 1.19 -2.73
C SER A 224 27.00 1.18 -2.31
N HIS A 225 26.42 2.35 -2.04
CA HIS A 225 25.00 2.48 -1.70
C HIS A 225 24.09 2.16 -2.89
N ILE A 226 24.44 2.56 -4.10
CA ILE A 226 23.72 2.21 -5.34
C ILE A 226 23.71 0.68 -5.52
N ALA A 227 24.84 0.02 -5.37
CA ALA A 227 24.94 -1.43 -5.48
C ALA A 227 24.09 -2.14 -4.41
N ALA A 228 24.19 -1.72 -3.15
CA ALA A 228 23.42 -2.28 -2.05
C ALA A 228 21.90 -2.10 -2.24
N ALA A 229 21.46 -0.95 -2.78
CA ALA A 229 20.06 -0.73 -3.13
C ALA A 229 19.61 -1.68 -4.26
N GLY A 230 20.44 -1.90 -5.28
CA GLY A 230 20.18 -2.84 -6.36
C GLY A 230 20.01 -4.27 -5.85
N GLU A 231 20.90 -4.75 -5.00
CA GLU A 231 20.82 -6.08 -4.37
C GLU A 231 19.54 -6.25 -3.53
N LEU A 232 19.15 -5.22 -2.77
CA LEU A 232 17.91 -5.27 -2.01
C LEU A 232 16.67 -5.40 -2.89
N LEU A 233 16.64 -4.76 -4.05
CA LEU A 233 15.53 -4.85 -5.00
C LEU A 233 15.41 -6.21 -5.71
N GLU A 234 16.43 -7.07 -5.61
CA GLU A 234 16.40 -8.45 -6.12
C GLU A 234 15.93 -9.45 -5.06
N ASN A 235 16.00 -9.07 -3.78
CA ASN A 235 15.59 -9.93 -2.69
C ASN A 235 14.09 -9.86 -2.42
N ASN A 236 13.47 -11.03 -2.22
CA ASN A 236 12.08 -11.14 -1.80
C ASN A 236 11.97 -10.84 -0.29
N GLY A 237 11.12 -9.90 0.09
CA GLY A 237 10.82 -9.63 1.50
C GLY A 237 10.49 -8.17 1.81
N SER A 238 10.41 -7.86 3.11
CA SER A 238 10.17 -6.49 3.57
C SER A 238 11.45 -5.67 3.49
N ILE A 239 11.67 -5.02 2.36
CA ILE A 239 12.90 -4.26 2.07
C ILE A 239 12.76 -2.75 2.32
N GLY A 240 11.53 -2.22 2.46
CA GLY A 240 11.25 -0.79 2.48
C GLY A 240 12.11 -0.01 3.48
N ARG A 241 12.22 -0.46 4.75
CA ARG A 241 13.04 0.26 5.75
C ARG A 241 14.53 0.28 5.43
N LYS A 242 15.06 -0.82 4.88
CA LYS A 242 16.49 -0.90 4.52
C LYS A 242 16.76 0.01 3.34
N LEU A 243 15.85 0.03 2.38
CA LEU A 243 15.93 0.86 1.19
C LEU A 243 15.82 2.36 1.54
N ASP A 244 14.89 2.74 2.45
CA ASP A 244 14.79 4.12 2.96
C ASP A 244 16.10 4.57 3.61
N PHE A 245 16.73 3.73 4.43
CA PHE A 245 18.03 4.02 5.02
C PHE A 245 19.11 4.27 3.95
N ILE A 246 19.20 3.40 2.93
CA ILE A 246 20.19 3.55 1.86
C ILE A 246 19.93 4.83 1.04
N VAL A 247 18.67 5.16 0.74
CA VAL A 247 18.31 6.42 0.06
C VAL A 247 18.73 7.64 0.89
N GLN A 248 18.60 7.60 2.22
CA GLN A 248 19.06 8.65 3.11
C GLN A 248 20.60 8.79 3.10
N GLU A 249 21.34 7.67 3.10
CA GLU A 249 22.80 7.70 2.99
C GLU A 249 23.25 8.26 1.63
N MET A 250 22.63 7.83 0.52
CA MET A 250 22.92 8.43 -0.80
C MET A 250 22.68 9.95 -0.82
N ASN A 251 21.59 10.42 -0.18
CA ASN A 251 21.33 11.86 -0.07
C ASN A 251 22.40 12.58 0.74
N ARG A 252 22.93 11.94 1.78
CA ARG A 252 24.04 12.46 2.59
C ARG A 252 25.31 12.60 1.76
N GLU A 253 25.67 11.60 0.94
CA GLU A 253 26.81 11.68 0.04
C GLU A 253 26.65 12.81 -0.99
N PHE A 254 25.49 12.97 -1.62
CA PHE A 254 25.22 14.11 -2.49
C PHE A 254 25.34 15.47 -1.80
N ASN A 255 24.91 15.59 -0.55
CA ASN A 255 25.09 16.83 0.22
C ASN A 255 26.57 17.17 0.40
N THR A 256 27.39 16.17 0.73
CA THR A 256 28.83 16.35 0.92
C THR A 256 29.52 16.70 -0.40
N ILE A 257 29.20 15.99 -1.49
CA ILE A 257 29.68 16.32 -2.84
C ILE A 257 29.34 17.77 -3.19
N GLY A 258 28.08 18.17 -3.03
CA GLY A 258 27.64 19.53 -3.35
C GLY A 258 28.35 20.63 -2.54
N SER A 259 28.72 20.35 -1.29
CA SER A 259 29.41 21.30 -0.41
C SER A 259 30.93 21.40 -0.68
N LYS A 260 31.56 20.29 -1.15
CA LYS A 260 33.00 20.23 -1.40
C LYS A 260 33.40 20.64 -2.82
N ALA A 261 32.62 20.26 -3.83
CA ALA A 261 33.05 20.29 -5.24
C ALA A 261 33.35 21.70 -5.80
N ASN A 262 32.79 22.75 -5.23
CA ASN A 262 32.99 24.17 -5.63
C ASN A 262 32.90 24.41 -7.16
N ASP A 263 32.01 23.67 -7.84
CA ASP A 263 31.79 23.70 -9.28
C ASP A 263 30.29 23.76 -9.61
N LYS A 264 29.92 24.63 -10.54
CA LYS A 264 28.50 24.84 -10.92
C LYS A 264 27.89 23.63 -11.61
N THR A 265 28.65 22.91 -12.44
CA THR A 265 28.19 21.73 -13.15
C THR A 265 27.93 20.60 -12.18
N ILE A 266 28.85 20.35 -11.23
CA ILE A 266 28.66 19.36 -10.17
C ILE A 266 27.47 19.74 -9.30
N ALA A 267 27.33 21.02 -8.93
CA ALA A 267 26.17 21.47 -8.13
C ALA A 267 24.83 21.21 -8.83
N SER A 268 24.74 21.41 -10.15
CA SER A 268 23.54 21.06 -10.93
C SER A 268 23.26 19.55 -10.93
N LEU A 269 24.29 18.74 -11.14
CA LEU A 269 24.17 17.27 -11.11
C LEU A 269 23.75 16.76 -9.72
N VAL A 270 24.23 17.38 -8.66
CA VAL A 270 23.82 17.08 -7.29
C VAL A 270 22.34 17.39 -7.06
N ILE A 271 21.83 18.51 -7.60
CA ILE A 271 20.41 18.87 -7.51
C ILE A 271 19.56 17.81 -8.23
N ASP A 272 19.97 17.41 -9.43
CA ASP A 272 19.28 16.39 -10.22
C ASP A 272 19.27 15.02 -9.50
N GLY A 273 20.43 14.62 -8.95
CA GLY A 273 20.54 13.38 -8.16
C GLY A 273 19.65 13.38 -6.91
N LYS A 274 19.59 14.48 -6.17
CA LYS A 274 18.71 14.64 -5.01
C LYS A 274 17.23 14.60 -5.41
N ALA A 275 16.86 15.18 -6.54
CA ALA A 275 15.49 15.11 -7.05
C ALA A 275 15.07 13.67 -7.38
N GLU A 276 15.97 12.86 -7.95
CA GLU A 276 15.68 11.43 -8.18
C GLU A 276 15.60 10.65 -6.87
N LEU A 277 16.47 10.94 -5.88
CA LEU A 277 16.38 10.31 -4.55
C LEU A 277 15.08 10.62 -3.83
N GLU A 278 14.55 11.84 -3.95
CA GLU A 278 13.27 12.18 -3.32
C GLU A 278 12.11 11.41 -3.97
N LYS A 279 12.09 11.27 -5.29
CA LYS A 279 11.12 10.41 -5.99
C LYS A 279 11.22 8.95 -5.52
N MET A 280 12.44 8.43 -5.32
CA MET A 280 12.65 7.09 -4.78
C MET A 280 12.09 6.98 -3.36
N ARG A 281 12.34 7.96 -2.51
CA ARG A 281 11.89 7.99 -1.12
C ARG A 281 10.36 7.96 -0.99
N GLU A 282 9.64 8.71 -1.85
CA GLU A 282 8.18 8.67 -1.91
C GLU A 282 7.68 7.26 -2.27
N GLN A 283 8.35 6.58 -3.21
CA GLN A 283 7.97 5.22 -3.61
C GLN A 283 8.31 4.17 -2.54
N VAL A 284 9.41 4.34 -1.81
CA VAL A 284 9.84 3.42 -0.74
C VAL A 284 8.79 3.28 0.36
N GLN A 285 8.04 4.34 0.67
CA GLN A 285 6.93 4.31 1.63
C GLN A 285 5.81 3.35 1.19
N ASN A 286 5.69 3.07 -0.10
CA ASN A 286 4.74 2.12 -0.67
C ASN A 286 5.34 0.71 -0.85
N PHE A 287 6.65 0.56 -0.63
CA PHE A 287 7.41 -0.66 -0.83
C PHE A 287 7.38 -1.52 0.44
N GLU A 288 6.31 -2.24 0.63
CA GLU A 288 6.19 -3.15 1.77
C GLU A 288 5.58 -4.49 1.40
#